data_11b69bd2637005c5f587591a0c169bf7
#
_entry.id   11b69bd2637005c5f587591a0c169bf7
#
_cell.length_a   1.000
_cell.length_b   1.000
_cell.length_c   1.000
_cell.angle_alpha   90.00
_cell.angle_beta   90.00
_cell.angle_gamma   90.00
#
_symmetry.space_group_name_H-M   'P 1'
#
loop_
_entity.id
_entity.type
_entity.pdbx_description
1 polymer ?
#
loop_
_entity_poly.entity_id
_entity_poly.type
_entity_poly.pdbx_seq_one_letter_code
_entity_poly.pdbx_strand_id
1 'polypeptide(L)'
;MKVSIQGIKGSFHHKVTAKYFSSFELNECSTFDKLVKSVINEDSDYGVMAIENSIAGSILPNYALIDEYNLSITGEYSLSIDHNLMCLSGQSINNIREVHSHPMALLQCTKFFTKYPNIKLVESEDTALFAKKISENQINGVGAIASKEAAEIYDLDILNSSIQTIKNNMTRFVIVEKNKKNISNYNKAALKFILDHKRGSLASILNMMSDCNLNLTKIQSLPVIKTPGKYAFFVDITFDSIENYQKAIKIIELMAQEFKILGEYKDQKL
;
A
#
# COMPACT_ATOMS: atom_id res chain seq x y z
N MET A 1 -6.42 -19.46 -7.17
CA MET A 1 -7.00 -18.23 -6.57
C MET A 1 -6.65 -17.06 -7.45
N LYS A 2 -7.52 -16.07 -7.55
CA LYS A 2 -7.32 -14.87 -8.36
C LYS A 2 -7.10 -13.66 -7.45
N VAL A 3 -6.08 -12.85 -7.75
CA VAL A 3 -5.66 -11.72 -6.91
C VAL A 3 -5.66 -10.44 -7.72
N SER A 4 -6.42 -9.44 -7.25
CA SER A 4 -6.46 -8.11 -7.85
C SER A 4 -5.36 -7.22 -7.30
N ILE A 5 -4.70 -6.49 -8.18
CA ILE A 5 -3.73 -5.45 -7.85
C ILE A 5 -4.05 -4.14 -8.56
N GLN A 6 -3.64 -3.01 -8.00
CA GLN A 6 -3.55 -1.77 -8.76
C GLN A 6 -2.22 -1.74 -9.50
N GLY A 7 -2.26 -1.44 -10.80
CA GLY A 7 -1.11 -1.52 -11.70
C GLY A 7 -1.05 -2.83 -12.46
N ILE A 8 0.11 -3.15 -13.02
CA ILE A 8 0.32 -4.28 -13.91
C ILE A 8 1.39 -5.23 -13.39
N LYS A 9 1.59 -6.34 -14.08
CA LYS A 9 2.72 -7.25 -13.86
C LYS A 9 4.05 -6.47 -13.87
N GLY A 10 4.90 -6.74 -12.88
CA GLY A 10 6.14 -5.97 -12.66
C GLY A 10 6.00 -4.79 -11.69
N SER A 11 4.78 -4.38 -11.30
CA SER A 11 4.58 -3.37 -10.27
C SER A 11 4.98 -3.86 -8.86
N PHE A 12 5.11 -2.96 -7.90
CA PHE A 12 5.38 -3.33 -6.51
C PHE A 12 4.22 -4.13 -5.89
N HIS A 13 2.97 -3.90 -6.32
CA HIS A 13 1.83 -4.72 -5.93
C HIS A 13 1.98 -6.17 -6.44
N HIS A 14 2.38 -6.35 -7.71
CA HIS A 14 2.67 -7.69 -8.25
C HIS A 14 3.78 -8.38 -7.47
N LYS A 15 4.86 -7.67 -7.13
CA LYS A 15 5.96 -8.20 -6.32
C LYS A 15 5.49 -8.68 -4.95
N VAL A 16 4.62 -7.93 -4.27
CA VAL A 16 4.01 -8.35 -3.00
C VAL A 16 3.14 -9.58 -3.20
N THR A 17 2.31 -9.60 -4.24
CA THR A 17 1.45 -10.74 -4.55
C THR A 17 2.26 -12.02 -4.74
N ALA A 18 3.35 -11.96 -5.49
CA ALA A 18 4.25 -13.10 -5.72
C ALA A 18 5.02 -13.56 -4.46
N LYS A 19 5.24 -12.66 -3.50
CA LYS A 19 5.87 -13.01 -2.22
C LYS A 19 4.88 -13.54 -1.18
N TYR A 20 3.64 -13.10 -1.23
CA TYR A 20 2.63 -13.47 -0.25
C TYR A 20 1.89 -14.77 -0.64
N PHE A 21 1.62 -14.97 -1.94
CA PHE A 21 0.87 -16.11 -2.45
C PHE A 21 1.78 -17.05 -3.23
N SER A 22 1.70 -18.35 -2.95
CA SER A 22 2.50 -19.38 -3.64
C SER A 22 2.04 -19.65 -5.06
N SER A 23 0.75 -19.43 -5.37
CA SER A 23 0.16 -19.62 -6.70
C SER A 23 -1.07 -18.72 -6.86
N PHE A 24 -1.13 -17.96 -7.94
CA PHE A 24 -2.24 -17.03 -8.20
C PHE A 24 -2.39 -16.73 -9.69
N GLU A 25 -3.59 -16.35 -10.08
CA GLU A 25 -3.91 -15.65 -11.32
C GLU A 25 -3.99 -14.16 -11.02
N LEU A 26 -3.31 -13.34 -11.79
CA LEU A 26 -3.27 -11.90 -11.59
C LEU A 26 -4.43 -11.21 -12.30
N ASN A 27 -5.14 -10.33 -11.57
CA ASN A 27 -6.11 -9.41 -12.13
C ASN A 27 -5.60 -7.97 -12.01
N GLU A 28 -5.24 -7.39 -13.14
CA GLU A 28 -4.66 -6.04 -13.25
C GLU A 28 -5.75 -4.97 -13.26
N CYS A 29 -5.75 -4.09 -12.28
CA CYS A 29 -6.71 -3.01 -12.16
C CYS A 29 -6.03 -1.65 -12.33
N SER A 30 -6.62 -0.77 -13.13
CA SER A 30 -6.05 0.57 -13.36
C SER A 30 -6.19 1.50 -12.14
N THR A 31 -7.12 1.21 -11.22
CA THR A 31 -7.37 2.01 -10.01
C THR A 31 -7.67 1.11 -8.81
N PHE A 32 -7.49 1.64 -7.59
CA PHE A 32 -7.91 0.94 -6.38
C PHE A 32 -9.43 0.74 -6.29
N ASP A 33 -10.24 1.65 -6.83
CA ASP A 33 -11.69 1.48 -6.90
C ASP A 33 -12.07 0.24 -7.75
N LYS A 34 -11.44 0.05 -8.91
CA LYS A 34 -11.65 -1.16 -9.73
C LYS A 34 -11.18 -2.44 -9.03
N LEU A 35 -10.06 -2.37 -8.31
CA LEU A 35 -9.56 -3.48 -7.50
C LEU A 35 -10.59 -3.89 -6.46
N VAL A 36 -11.09 -2.93 -5.68
CA VAL A 36 -12.07 -3.18 -4.61
C VAL A 36 -13.37 -3.76 -5.19
N LYS A 37 -13.88 -3.18 -6.29
CA LYS A 37 -15.06 -3.70 -6.99
C LYS A 37 -14.87 -5.12 -7.48
N SER A 38 -13.70 -5.46 -8.01
CA SER A 38 -13.40 -6.83 -8.43
C SER A 38 -13.46 -7.84 -7.28
N VAL A 39 -12.99 -7.46 -6.08
CA VAL A 39 -13.08 -8.33 -4.89
C VAL A 39 -14.53 -8.45 -4.40
N ILE A 40 -15.28 -7.35 -4.38
CA ILE A 40 -16.70 -7.36 -3.93
C ILE A 40 -17.58 -8.16 -4.87
N ASN A 41 -17.36 -8.06 -6.18
CA ASN A 41 -18.10 -8.80 -7.20
C ASN A 41 -17.64 -10.26 -7.33
N GLU A 42 -16.63 -10.68 -6.56
CA GLU A 42 -16.07 -12.04 -6.60
C GLU A 42 -15.37 -12.38 -7.93
N ASP A 43 -15.00 -11.34 -8.71
CA ASP A 43 -14.14 -11.49 -9.87
C ASP A 43 -12.70 -11.85 -9.46
N SER A 44 -12.34 -11.58 -8.21
CA SER A 44 -11.08 -11.96 -7.56
C SER A 44 -11.32 -12.34 -6.10
N ASP A 45 -10.55 -13.33 -5.63
CA ASP A 45 -10.62 -13.82 -4.25
C ASP A 45 -10.02 -12.83 -3.26
N TYR A 46 -8.95 -12.12 -3.68
CA TYR A 46 -8.17 -11.20 -2.86
C TYR A 46 -7.83 -9.91 -3.60
N GLY A 47 -7.59 -8.86 -2.83
CA GLY A 47 -6.96 -7.63 -3.29
C GLY A 47 -5.67 -7.34 -2.53
N VAL A 48 -4.65 -6.83 -3.21
CA VAL A 48 -3.41 -6.33 -2.59
C VAL A 48 -3.39 -4.82 -2.73
N MET A 49 -3.43 -4.11 -1.60
CA MET A 49 -3.55 -2.64 -1.57
C MET A 49 -2.41 -2.03 -0.77
N ALA A 50 -1.66 -1.11 -1.37
CA ALA A 50 -0.72 -0.27 -0.64
C ALA A 50 -1.49 0.65 0.31
N ILE A 51 -1.09 0.71 1.60
CA ILE A 51 -1.81 1.47 2.61
C ILE A 51 -0.95 2.55 3.26
N GLU A 52 0.36 2.40 3.19
CA GLU A 52 1.31 3.32 3.80
C GLU A 52 2.70 3.19 3.16
N ASN A 53 3.38 4.31 3.00
CA ASN A 53 4.79 4.35 2.62
C ASN A 53 5.56 5.20 3.64
N SER A 54 6.75 4.75 4.03
CA SER A 54 7.57 5.40 5.07
C SER A 54 8.02 6.83 4.73
N ILE A 55 7.97 7.21 3.45
CA ILE A 55 8.36 8.54 2.96
C ILE A 55 7.12 9.38 2.63
N ALA A 56 6.16 8.79 1.90
CA ALA A 56 4.95 9.47 1.43
C ALA A 56 3.82 9.51 2.47
N GLY A 57 3.92 8.69 3.54
CA GLY A 57 2.90 8.60 4.58
C GLY A 57 1.74 7.68 4.22
N SER A 58 0.60 7.88 4.86
CA SER A 58 -0.60 7.06 4.69
C SER A 58 -1.31 7.34 3.38
N ILE A 59 -1.75 6.27 2.70
CA ILE A 59 -2.58 6.34 1.49
C ILE A 59 -4.04 6.36 1.92
N LEU A 60 -4.48 7.53 2.40
CA LEU A 60 -5.80 7.72 3.04
C LEU A 60 -7.00 7.24 2.21
N PRO A 61 -7.05 7.45 0.88
CA PRO A 61 -8.16 6.95 0.07
C PRO A 61 -8.37 5.44 0.17
N ASN A 62 -7.30 4.66 0.37
CA ASN A 62 -7.40 3.22 0.44
C ASN A 62 -8.06 2.73 1.76
N TYR A 63 -7.86 3.47 2.86
CA TYR A 63 -8.59 3.20 4.11
C TYR A 63 -10.10 3.44 3.94
N ALA A 64 -10.45 4.54 3.25
CA ALA A 64 -11.84 4.85 2.96
C ALA A 64 -12.50 3.77 2.09
N LEU A 65 -11.81 3.30 1.04
CA LEU A 65 -12.31 2.22 0.18
C LEU A 65 -12.52 0.91 0.96
N ILE A 66 -11.57 0.50 1.80
CA ILE A 66 -11.69 -0.72 2.62
C ILE A 66 -12.92 -0.63 3.54
N ASP A 67 -13.15 0.54 4.14
CA ASP A 67 -14.30 0.75 5.01
C ASP A 67 -15.62 0.82 4.26
N GLU A 68 -15.68 1.61 3.19
CA GLU A 68 -16.88 1.86 2.39
C GLU A 68 -17.43 0.56 1.75
N TYR A 69 -16.53 -0.27 1.23
CA TYR A 69 -16.89 -1.52 0.60
C TYR A 69 -16.93 -2.72 1.55
N ASN A 70 -16.81 -2.48 2.87
CA ASN A 70 -16.82 -3.54 3.88
C ASN A 70 -15.83 -4.68 3.63
N LEU A 71 -14.67 -4.38 3.08
CA LEU A 71 -13.62 -5.35 2.92
C LEU A 71 -12.97 -5.70 4.27
N SER A 72 -12.52 -6.94 4.40
CA SER A 72 -11.77 -7.42 5.55
C SER A 72 -10.29 -7.50 5.23
N ILE A 73 -9.45 -6.94 6.11
CA ILE A 73 -7.99 -7.09 6.05
C ILE A 73 -7.65 -8.44 6.70
N THR A 74 -7.01 -9.32 5.94
CA THR A 74 -6.66 -10.69 6.37
C THR A 74 -5.16 -10.93 6.47
N GLY A 75 -4.36 -9.94 6.08
CA GLY A 75 -2.91 -9.98 6.20
C GLY A 75 -2.27 -8.68 5.75
N GLU A 76 -0.97 -8.61 5.94
CA GLU A 76 -0.15 -7.49 5.50
C GLU A 76 1.20 -7.98 4.96
N TYR A 77 1.86 -7.13 4.20
CA TYR A 77 3.23 -7.35 3.75
C TYR A 77 3.97 -6.00 3.64
N SER A 78 5.14 -5.93 4.25
CA SER A 78 6.03 -4.75 4.14
C SER A 78 7.11 -5.04 3.12
N LEU A 79 7.21 -4.17 2.11
CA LEU A 79 8.15 -4.31 0.99
C LEU A 79 9.11 -3.12 0.95
N SER A 80 10.41 -3.39 0.85
CA SER A 80 11.40 -2.38 0.50
C SER A 80 11.24 -1.97 -0.96
N ILE A 81 11.13 -0.66 -1.20
CA ILE A 81 10.92 -0.08 -2.52
C ILE A 81 12.26 0.41 -3.07
N ASP A 82 12.74 -0.27 -4.08
CA ASP A 82 13.94 0.10 -4.80
C ASP A 82 13.59 0.55 -6.22
N HIS A 83 13.98 1.77 -6.56
CA HIS A 83 13.76 2.37 -7.85
C HIS A 83 14.98 2.19 -8.74
N ASN A 84 14.82 1.53 -9.89
CA ASN A 84 15.89 1.29 -10.84
C ASN A 84 15.60 2.02 -12.14
N LEU A 85 16.61 2.68 -12.69
CA LEU A 85 16.56 3.26 -14.04
C LEU A 85 16.84 2.18 -15.06
N MET A 86 15.93 1.99 -16.00
CA MET A 86 16.01 0.96 -17.03
C MET A 86 15.65 1.51 -18.41
N CYS A 87 16.15 0.85 -19.45
CA CYS A 87 15.86 1.17 -20.85
C CYS A 87 16.00 -0.07 -21.73
N LEU A 88 15.77 0.04 -23.03
CA LEU A 88 16.09 -1.04 -23.99
C LEU A 88 17.57 -1.39 -23.94
N SER A 89 17.87 -2.67 -24.18
CA SER A 89 19.24 -3.17 -24.23
C SER A 89 20.11 -2.45 -25.24
N GLY A 90 21.40 -2.35 -24.91
CA GLY A 90 22.39 -1.70 -25.74
C GLY A 90 22.45 -0.18 -25.66
N GLN A 91 21.66 0.43 -24.80
CA GLN A 91 21.72 1.88 -24.56
C GLN A 91 22.50 2.21 -23.27
N SER A 92 23.04 3.41 -23.23
CA SER A 92 23.67 4.00 -22.04
C SER A 92 22.88 5.21 -21.56
N ILE A 93 23.18 5.69 -20.36
CA ILE A 93 22.49 6.88 -19.80
C ILE A 93 22.65 8.12 -20.70
N ASN A 94 23.72 8.22 -21.48
CA ASN A 94 23.95 9.32 -22.42
C ASN A 94 23.00 9.32 -23.63
N ASN A 95 22.37 8.18 -23.92
CA ASN A 95 21.37 8.06 -24.96
C ASN A 95 19.98 8.51 -24.49
N ILE A 96 19.75 8.55 -23.17
CA ILE A 96 18.44 8.81 -22.59
C ILE A 96 18.14 10.31 -22.58
N ARG A 97 16.97 10.69 -23.09
CA ARG A 97 16.45 12.07 -23.13
C ARG A 97 15.27 12.28 -22.20
N GLU A 98 14.46 11.25 -22.01
CA GLU A 98 13.28 11.29 -21.14
C GLU A 98 13.26 10.06 -20.24
N VAL A 99 12.77 10.24 -19.01
CA VAL A 99 12.55 9.14 -18.04
C VAL A 99 11.14 9.27 -17.49
N HIS A 100 10.39 8.18 -17.57
CA HIS A 100 8.99 8.11 -17.18
C HIS A 100 8.81 7.24 -15.94
N SER A 101 7.95 7.68 -15.03
CA SER A 101 7.47 6.88 -13.89
C SER A 101 6.30 7.56 -13.17
N HIS A 102 5.78 6.88 -12.16
CA HIS A 102 4.81 7.47 -11.23
C HIS A 102 5.41 8.71 -10.54
N PRO A 103 4.64 9.78 -10.32
CA PRO A 103 5.12 11.05 -9.74
C PRO A 103 5.96 10.87 -8.47
N MET A 104 5.52 10.00 -7.54
CA MET A 104 6.24 9.74 -6.31
C MET A 104 7.60 9.08 -6.53
N ALA A 105 7.73 8.21 -7.53
CA ALA A 105 9.02 7.59 -7.87
C ALA A 105 9.98 8.61 -8.47
N LEU A 106 9.49 9.49 -9.34
CA LEU A 106 10.27 10.61 -9.90
C LEU A 106 10.77 11.53 -8.80
N LEU A 107 9.88 11.95 -7.89
CA LEU A 107 10.21 12.82 -6.75
C LEU A 107 11.31 12.21 -5.87
N GLN A 108 11.22 10.93 -5.56
CA GLN A 108 12.20 10.21 -4.73
C GLN A 108 13.56 10.06 -5.42
N CYS A 109 13.61 10.13 -6.75
CA CYS A 109 14.83 9.98 -7.56
C CYS A 109 15.41 11.31 -8.05
N THR A 110 14.81 12.46 -7.76
CA THR A 110 15.20 13.79 -8.26
C THR A 110 16.70 14.09 -8.04
N LYS A 111 17.24 13.75 -6.86
CA LYS A 111 18.66 13.97 -6.55
C LYS A 111 19.60 13.20 -7.49
N PHE A 112 19.23 12.02 -7.95
CA PHE A 112 20.02 11.27 -8.92
C PHE A 112 20.14 12.04 -10.24
N PHE A 113 19.04 12.62 -10.72
CA PHE A 113 18.98 13.34 -11.99
C PHE A 113 19.61 14.74 -11.98
N THR A 114 20.01 15.28 -10.82
CA THR A 114 20.80 16.51 -10.79
C THR A 114 22.12 16.38 -11.55
N LYS A 115 22.63 15.16 -11.70
CA LYS A 115 23.83 14.84 -12.50
C LYS A 115 23.55 14.78 -14.00
N TYR A 116 22.29 14.73 -14.42
CA TYR A 116 21.84 14.54 -15.78
C TYR A 116 20.77 15.60 -16.15
N PRO A 117 21.12 16.89 -16.17
CA PRO A 117 20.15 17.99 -16.32
C PRO A 117 19.43 18.00 -17.67
N ASN A 118 19.97 17.29 -18.66
CA ASN A 118 19.38 17.18 -19.99
C ASN A 118 18.29 16.09 -20.09
N ILE A 119 18.12 15.27 -19.06
CA ILE A 119 17.09 14.23 -19.02
C ILE A 119 15.79 14.84 -18.46
N LYS A 120 14.74 14.81 -19.26
CA LYS A 120 13.41 15.25 -18.86
C LYS A 120 12.70 14.17 -18.06
N LEU A 121 12.18 14.49 -16.88
CA LEU A 121 11.33 13.60 -16.08
C LEU A 121 9.87 13.80 -16.48
N VAL A 122 9.18 12.71 -16.80
CA VAL A 122 7.79 12.69 -17.29
C VAL A 122 6.93 11.80 -16.43
N GLU A 123 5.80 12.29 -15.95
CA GLU A 123 4.86 11.54 -15.13
C GLU A 123 4.11 10.49 -15.94
N SER A 124 3.88 9.34 -15.31
CA SER A 124 3.12 8.19 -15.83
C SER A 124 2.22 7.64 -14.72
N GLU A 125 1.16 6.97 -15.08
CA GLU A 125 0.15 6.43 -14.15
C GLU A 125 0.70 5.36 -13.21
N ASP A 126 1.68 4.56 -13.66
CA ASP A 126 2.25 3.44 -12.91
C ASP A 126 3.74 3.29 -13.22
N THR A 127 4.51 2.76 -12.27
CA THR A 127 5.96 2.55 -12.43
C THR A 127 6.31 1.50 -13.49
N ALA A 128 5.55 0.40 -13.58
CA ALA A 128 5.81 -0.70 -14.50
C ALA A 128 5.19 -0.48 -15.89
N LEU A 129 4.13 0.31 -16.00
CA LEU A 129 3.41 0.53 -17.25
C LEU A 129 4.31 1.12 -18.34
N PHE A 130 5.17 2.06 -17.97
CA PHE A 130 6.05 2.67 -18.95
C PHE A 130 7.23 1.75 -19.32
N ALA A 131 7.72 0.93 -18.40
CA ALA A 131 8.69 -0.12 -18.69
C ALA A 131 8.13 -1.11 -19.75
N LYS A 132 6.87 -1.54 -19.58
CA LYS A 132 6.15 -2.33 -20.57
C LYS A 132 6.07 -1.65 -21.94
N LYS A 133 5.68 -0.36 -21.96
CA LYS A 133 5.60 0.41 -23.23
C LYS A 133 6.94 0.52 -23.96
N ILE A 134 8.04 0.75 -23.22
CA ILE A 134 9.39 0.78 -23.81
C ILE A 134 9.70 -0.54 -24.51
N SER A 135 9.44 -1.67 -23.85
CA SER A 135 9.69 -2.99 -24.39
C SER A 135 8.82 -3.30 -25.62
N GLU A 136 7.50 -3.18 -25.47
CA GLU A 136 6.54 -3.52 -26.54
C GLU A 136 6.70 -2.67 -27.80
N ASN A 137 7.00 -1.37 -27.63
CA ASN A 137 7.12 -0.43 -28.76
C ASN A 137 8.58 -0.14 -29.17
N GLN A 138 9.55 -0.83 -28.57
CA GLN A 138 11.01 -0.71 -28.87
C GLN A 138 11.47 0.75 -28.86
N ILE A 139 11.11 1.51 -27.78
CA ILE A 139 11.33 2.96 -27.70
C ILE A 139 12.78 3.24 -27.31
N ASN A 140 13.56 3.80 -28.23
CA ASN A 140 14.93 4.23 -28.00
C ASN A 140 15.01 5.65 -27.40
N GLY A 141 16.05 5.90 -26.62
CA GLY A 141 16.31 7.23 -26.03
C GLY A 141 15.42 7.56 -24.84
N VAL A 142 14.67 6.60 -24.33
CA VAL A 142 13.73 6.77 -23.21
C VAL A 142 14.00 5.73 -22.13
N GLY A 143 13.94 6.15 -20.88
CA GLY A 143 14.05 5.27 -19.72
C GLY A 143 12.78 5.20 -18.89
N ALA A 144 12.68 4.18 -18.06
CA ALA A 144 11.67 4.07 -17.01
C ALA A 144 12.32 3.92 -15.63
N ILE A 145 11.61 4.38 -14.59
CA ILE A 145 11.97 4.05 -13.22
C ILE A 145 10.94 3.05 -12.70
N ALA A 146 11.39 1.82 -12.39
CA ALA A 146 10.52 0.76 -11.92
C ALA A 146 11.24 -0.22 -10.98
N SER A 147 10.56 -1.31 -10.60
CA SER A 147 11.12 -2.42 -9.84
C SER A 147 12.13 -3.21 -10.69
N LYS A 148 13.04 -3.95 -10.03
CA LYS A 148 13.93 -4.87 -10.72
C LYS A 148 13.15 -5.94 -11.49
N GLU A 149 12.07 -6.41 -10.91
CA GLU A 149 11.18 -7.41 -11.51
C GLU A 149 10.55 -6.91 -12.82
N ALA A 150 10.26 -5.59 -12.93
CA ALA A 150 9.77 -5.02 -14.18
C ALA A 150 10.83 -5.10 -15.28
N ALA A 151 12.10 -4.84 -14.97
CA ALA A 151 13.19 -4.98 -15.94
C ALA A 151 13.33 -6.44 -16.44
N GLU A 152 13.26 -7.40 -15.52
CA GLU A 152 13.34 -8.84 -15.85
C GLU A 152 12.15 -9.31 -16.70
N ILE A 153 10.93 -8.84 -16.39
CA ILE A 153 9.70 -9.23 -17.11
C ILE A 153 9.66 -8.64 -18.52
N TYR A 154 10.13 -7.40 -18.68
CA TYR A 154 10.03 -6.66 -19.93
C TYR A 154 11.34 -6.63 -20.73
N ASP A 155 12.33 -7.45 -20.34
CA ASP A 155 13.63 -7.58 -21.02
C ASP A 155 14.31 -6.22 -21.23
N LEU A 156 14.44 -5.45 -20.16
CA LEU A 156 15.08 -4.13 -20.14
C LEU A 156 16.40 -4.18 -19.37
N ASP A 157 17.40 -3.45 -19.82
CA ASP A 157 18.65 -3.28 -19.11
C ASP A 157 18.52 -2.26 -17.99
N ILE A 158 19.00 -2.62 -16.80
CA ILE A 158 19.10 -1.70 -15.67
C ILE A 158 20.37 -0.87 -15.80
N LEU A 159 20.23 0.42 -16.12
CA LEU A 159 21.33 1.36 -16.21
C LEU A 159 21.90 1.71 -14.83
N ASN A 160 21.04 1.92 -13.86
CA ASN A 160 21.41 2.25 -12.48
C ASN A 160 20.39 1.66 -11.50
N SER A 161 20.89 0.96 -10.49
CA SER A 161 20.06 0.36 -9.45
C SER A 161 19.89 1.30 -8.27
N SER A 162 18.73 1.18 -7.60
CA SER A 162 18.43 1.85 -6.34
C SER A 162 18.73 3.36 -6.35
N ILE A 163 18.20 4.07 -7.34
CA ILE A 163 18.51 5.49 -7.58
C ILE A 163 17.74 6.46 -6.65
N GLN A 164 16.80 5.96 -5.84
CA GLN A 164 16.10 6.79 -4.86
C GLN A 164 17.05 7.39 -3.81
N THR A 165 16.74 8.62 -3.38
CA THR A 165 17.58 9.36 -2.43
C THR A 165 17.59 8.70 -1.05
N ILE A 166 16.42 8.33 -0.53
CA ILE A 166 16.25 7.65 0.75
C ILE A 166 16.21 6.15 0.50
N LYS A 167 17.20 5.44 1.04
CA LYS A 167 17.35 3.99 0.81
C LYS A 167 16.39 3.15 1.66
N ASN A 168 16.06 3.62 2.86
CA ASN A 168 15.11 2.95 3.73
C ASN A 168 13.68 3.39 3.38
N ASN A 169 13.20 2.91 2.22
CA ASN A 169 11.87 3.21 1.67
C ASN A 169 11.02 1.96 1.75
N MET A 170 10.10 1.93 2.72
CA MET A 170 9.22 0.79 2.96
C MET A 170 7.79 1.16 2.61
N THR A 171 7.12 0.26 1.88
CA THR A 171 5.67 0.34 1.66
C THR A 171 4.99 -0.83 2.32
N ARG A 172 3.98 -0.55 3.13
CA ARG A 172 3.10 -1.54 3.73
C ARG A 172 1.87 -1.74 2.84
N PHE A 173 1.63 -3.00 2.51
CA PHE A 173 0.49 -3.47 1.76
C PHE A 173 -0.40 -4.30 2.68
N VAL A 174 -1.70 -4.24 2.46
CA VAL A 174 -2.68 -5.11 3.10
C VAL A 174 -3.30 -6.04 2.08
N ILE A 175 -3.64 -7.23 2.56
CA ILE A 175 -4.39 -8.23 1.80
C ILE A 175 -5.83 -8.09 2.24
N VAL A 176 -6.71 -7.86 1.27
CA VAL A 176 -8.15 -7.67 1.53
C VAL A 176 -8.98 -8.73 0.83
N GLU A 177 -10.09 -9.11 1.45
CA GLU A 177 -11.09 -10.00 0.90
C GLU A 177 -12.52 -9.54 1.28
N LYS A 178 -13.52 -10.06 0.58
CA LYS A 178 -14.93 -9.71 0.78
C LYS A 178 -15.46 -10.17 2.14
N ASN A 179 -15.11 -11.37 2.55
CA ASN A 179 -15.66 -11.98 3.75
C ASN A 179 -14.62 -12.05 4.86
N LYS A 180 -15.04 -11.74 6.09
CA LYS A 180 -14.18 -11.91 7.27
C LYS A 180 -13.90 -13.40 7.46
N LYS A 181 -12.63 -13.80 7.41
CA LYS A 181 -12.21 -15.13 7.83
C LYS A 181 -11.88 -15.13 9.31
N ASN A 182 -12.25 -16.20 9.99
CA ASN A 182 -11.75 -16.46 11.34
C ASN A 182 -10.29 -16.92 11.26
N ILE A 183 -9.38 -15.98 11.46
CA ILE A 183 -7.95 -16.29 11.53
C ILE A 183 -7.66 -16.77 12.96
N SER A 184 -7.24 -17.99 13.10
CA SER A 184 -6.69 -18.49 14.37
C SER A 184 -5.25 -17.96 14.50
N ASN A 185 -4.90 -17.39 15.64
CA ASN A 185 -3.54 -16.90 15.90
C ASN A 185 -3.19 -15.57 15.25
N TYR A 186 -3.97 -14.53 15.57
CA TYR A 186 -3.70 -13.14 15.23
C TYR A 186 -3.13 -12.37 16.43
N ASN A 187 -2.30 -11.37 16.16
CA ASN A 187 -1.70 -10.52 17.18
C ASN A 187 -1.67 -9.04 16.75
N LYS A 188 -2.40 -8.72 15.68
CA LYS A 188 -2.59 -7.38 15.16
C LYS A 188 -4.02 -7.19 14.70
N ALA A 189 -4.54 -5.99 14.90
CA ALA A 189 -5.86 -5.60 14.41
C ALA A 189 -5.83 -4.19 13.81
N ALA A 190 -6.57 -4.03 12.72
CA ALA A 190 -6.91 -2.74 12.14
C ALA A 190 -8.35 -2.38 12.55
N LEU A 191 -8.52 -1.23 13.19
CA LEU A 191 -9.77 -0.78 13.77
C LEU A 191 -10.18 0.57 13.16
N LYS A 192 -11.50 0.80 13.08
CA LYS A 192 -12.08 2.11 12.83
C LYS A 192 -13.03 2.46 13.96
N PHE A 193 -13.00 3.70 14.44
CA PHE A 193 -14.01 4.22 15.35
C PHE A 193 -14.28 5.71 15.14
N ILE A 194 -15.48 6.13 15.46
CA ILE A 194 -15.91 7.53 15.51
C ILE A 194 -16.25 7.85 16.95
N LEU A 195 -15.76 8.99 17.45
CA LEU A 195 -15.94 9.42 18.83
C LEU A 195 -16.85 10.64 18.94
N ASP A 196 -17.41 10.84 20.12
CA ASP A 196 -18.01 12.12 20.49
C ASP A 196 -16.98 13.25 20.35
N HIS A 197 -17.40 14.37 19.77
CA HIS A 197 -16.57 15.56 19.66
C HIS A 197 -16.50 16.31 21.00
N LYS A 198 -15.87 15.67 21.99
CA LYS A 198 -15.65 16.19 23.34
C LYS A 198 -14.16 16.21 23.67
N ARG A 199 -13.79 17.14 24.56
CA ARG A 199 -12.40 17.19 25.06
C ARG A 199 -12.05 15.88 25.74
N GLY A 200 -10.90 15.31 25.38
CA GLY A 200 -10.37 14.09 26.00
C GLY A 200 -10.92 12.77 25.43
N SER A 201 -11.93 12.75 24.54
CA SER A 201 -12.50 11.50 24.01
C SER A 201 -11.44 10.58 23.40
N LEU A 202 -10.58 11.11 22.52
CA LEU A 202 -9.49 10.34 21.93
C LEU A 202 -8.46 9.90 22.98
N ALA A 203 -8.07 10.81 23.89
CA ALA A 203 -7.11 10.50 24.94
C ALA A 203 -7.61 9.37 25.86
N SER A 204 -8.90 9.36 26.19
CA SER A 204 -9.50 8.31 27.02
C SER A 204 -9.41 6.93 26.36
N ILE A 205 -9.69 6.83 25.05
CA ILE A 205 -9.52 5.56 24.31
C ILE A 205 -8.06 5.14 24.25
N LEU A 206 -7.13 6.04 23.96
CA LEU A 206 -5.71 5.72 23.92
C LEU A 206 -5.16 5.25 25.27
N ASN A 207 -5.57 5.89 26.35
CA ASN A 207 -5.20 5.45 27.71
C ASN A 207 -5.78 4.07 28.01
N MET A 208 -7.05 3.82 27.69
CA MET A 208 -7.66 2.51 27.88
C MET A 208 -6.96 1.41 27.07
N MET A 209 -6.56 1.68 25.82
CA MET A 209 -5.75 0.74 25.03
C MET A 209 -4.43 0.42 25.73
N SER A 210 -3.74 1.43 26.27
CA SER A 210 -2.50 1.25 27.04
C SER A 210 -2.74 0.41 28.30
N ASP A 211 -3.80 0.69 29.05
CA ASP A 211 -4.16 -0.04 30.27
C ASP A 211 -4.51 -1.52 29.99
N CYS A 212 -4.95 -1.81 28.77
CA CYS A 212 -5.15 -3.17 28.26
C CYS A 212 -3.89 -3.81 27.66
N ASN A 213 -2.70 -3.19 27.79
CA ASN A 213 -1.44 -3.62 27.18
C ASN A 213 -1.52 -3.80 25.65
N LEU A 214 -2.24 -2.92 24.97
CA LEU A 214 -2.24 -2.86 23.51
C LEU A 214 -1.21 -1.82 23.05
N ASN A 215 -0.39 -2.18 22.07
CA ASN A 215 0.55 -1.26 21.45
C ASN A 215 -0.05 -0.62 20.20
N LEU A 216 -0.18 0.69 20.21
CA LEU A 216 -0.64 1.47 19.06
C LEU A 216 0.50 1.62 18.07
N THR A 217 0.36 1.01 16.89
CA THR A 217 1.39 1.09 15.83
C THR A 217 1.06 2.14 14.78
N LYS A 218 -0.21 2.55 14.68
CA LYS A 218 -0.67 3.57 13.75
C LYS A 218 -1.94 4.24 14.26
N ILE A 219 -2.06 5.54 14.00
CA ILE A 219 -3.30 6.29 14.12
C ILE A 219 -3.42 7.29 12.98
N GLN A 220 -4.58 7.32 12.33
CA GLN A 220 -4.91 8.24 11.26
C GLN A 220 -6.35 8.70 11.39
N SER A 221 -6.61 10.00 11.26
CA SER A 221 -7.97 10.55 11.22
C SER A 221 -8.38 10.88 9.80
N LEU A 222 -9.64 10.60 9.46
CA LEU A 222 -10.29 11.02 8.23
C LEU A 222 -11.59 11.76 8.57
N PRO A 223 -11.89 12.90 7.92
CA PRO A 223 -13.18 13.56 8.10
C PRO A 223 -14.31 12.66 7.59
N VAL A 224 -15.41 12.61 8.34
CA VAL A 224 -16.63 11.91 7.91
C VAL A 224 -17.40 12.84 6.96
N ILE A 225 -17.39 12.55 5.67
CA ILE A 225 -17.96 13.40 4.62
C ILE A 225 -19.43 13.71 4.88
N LYS A 226 -20.21 12.69 5.32
CA LYS A 226 -21.67 12.83 5.59
C LYS A 226 -22.00 13.66 6.83
N THR A 227 -21.01 13.91 7.72
CA THR A 227 -21.24 14.61 9.00
C THR A 227 -20.07 15.56 9.25
N PRO A 228 -20.12 16.80 8.72
CA PRO A 228 -19.07 17.80 8.93
C PRO A 228 -18.73 17.97 10.41
N GLY A 229 -17.43 18.05 10.74
CA GLY A 229 -16.93 18.17 12.10
C GLY A 229 -16.72 16.84 12.84
N LYS A 230 -17.16 15.70 12.29
CA LYS A 230 -16.81 14.37 12.81
C LYS A 230 -15.60 13.78 12.08
N TYR A 231 -14.83 12.99 12.82
CA TYR A 231 -13.65 12.28 12.33
C TYR A 231 -13.75 10.79 12.64
N ALA A 232 -13.48 9.97 11.64
CA ALA A 232 -13.22 8.56 11.82
C ALA A 232 -11.72 8.36 12.09
N PHE A 233 -11.39 7.60 13.12
CA PHE A 233 -10.02 7.23 13.46
C PHE A 233 -9.76 5.80 12.96
N PHE A 234 -8.73 5.66 12.15
CA PHE A 234 -8.19 4.38 11.70
C PHE A 234 -6.96 4.07 12.52
N VAL A 235 -6.96 2.93 13.19
CA VAL A 235 -5.96 2.59 14.19
C VAL A 235 -5.49 1.16 13.98
N ASP A 236 -4.16 0.97 13.95
CA ASP A 236 -3.57 -0.36 14.00
C ASP A 236 -2.97 -0.60 15.37
N ILE A 237 -3.28 -1.74 15.96
CA ILE A 237 -2.81 -2.16 17.27
C ILE A 237 -2.17 -3.53 17.18
N THR A 238 -1.13 -3.76 17.99
CA THR A 238 -0.54 -5.08 18.23
C THR A 238 -0.72 -5.46 19.71
N PHE A 239 -0.76 -6.74 19.98
CA PHE A 239 -0.99 -7.30 21.31
C PHE A 239 -0.37 -8.70 21.45
N ASP A 240 0.02 -9.05 22.68
CA ASP A 240 0.55 -10.38 23.03
C ASP A 240 -0.54 -11.29 23.60
N SER A 241 -1.63 -10.69 24.17
CA SER A 241 -2.75 -11.43 24.77
C SER A 241 -4.05 -11.15 24.01
N ILE A 242 -4.64 -12.22 23.48
CA ILE A 242 -5.97 -12.16 22.83
C ILE A 242 -7.05 -11.77 23.86
N GLU A 243 -6.93 -12.18 25.12
CA GLU A 243 -7.88 -11.83 26.18
C GLU A 243 -7.88 -10.32 26.45
N ASN A 244 -6.70 -9.71 26.57
CA ASN A 244 -6.56 -8.26 26.72
C ASN A 244 -7.13 -7.49 25.52
N TYR A 245 -6.85 -7.98 24.31
CA TYR A 245 -7.42 -7.43 23.09
C TYR A 245 -8.96 -7.51 23.12
N GLN A 246 -9.55 -8.66 23.40
CA GLN A 246 -11.01 -8.81 23.43
C GLN A 246 -11.66 -7.93 24.51
N LYS A 247 -11.00 -7.75 25.66
CA LYS A 247 -11.44 -6.84 26.70
C LYS A 247 -11.45 -5.40 26.20
N ALA A 248 -10.36 -4.97 25.56
CA ALA A 248 -10.25 -3.62 25.00
C ALA A 248 -11.31 -3.36 23.90
N ILE A 249 -11.54 -4.31 23.00
CA ILE A 249 -12.58 -4.18 21.95
C ILE A 249 -13.96 -3.90 22.56
N LYS A 250 -14.36 -4.66 23.58
CA LYS A 250 -15.65 -4.45 24.26
C LYS A 250 -15.75 -3.05 24.88
N ILE A 251 -14.65 -2.51 25.42
CA ILE A 251 -14.63 -1.18 26.01
C ILE A 251 -14.68 -0.11 24.91
N ILE A 252 -13.92 -0.28 23.82
CA ILE A 252 -13.95 0.65 22.67
C ILE A 252 -15.36 0.74 22.09
N GLU A 253 -16.03 -0.41 21.92
CA GLU A 253 -17.39 -0.47 21.41
C GLU A 253 -18.39 0.32 22.25
N LEU A 254 -18.21 0.33 23.58
CA LEU A 254 -19.02 1.13 24.49
C LEU A 254 -18.69 2.64 24.48
N MET A 255 -17.44 2.99 24.18
CA MET A 255 -16.95 4.38 24.19
C MET A 255 -17.15 5.08 22.85
N ALA A 256 -17.23 4.35 21.75
CA ALA A 256 -17.34 4.89 20.41
C ALA A 256 -18.80 5.08 19.98
N GLN A 257 -19.07 6.10 19.14
CA GLN A 257 -20.36 6.25 18.46
C GLN A 257 -20.54 5.21 17.36
N GLU A 258 -19.44 4.90 16.67
CA GLU A 258 -19.35 3.85 15.67
C GLU A 258 -18.04 3.10 15.89
N PHE A 259 -18.08 1.78 15.78
CA PHE A 259 -16.90 0.93 15.88
C PHE A 259 -16.93 -0.16 14.83
N LYS A 260 -15.77 -0.45 14.24
CA LYS A 260 -15.62 -1.51 13.25
C LYS A 260 -14.21 -2.11 13.34
N ILE A 261 -14.13 -3.43 13.32
CA ILE A 261 -12.89 -4.17 13.12
C ILE A 261 -12.72 -4.34 11.62
N LEU A 262 -11.72 -3.69 11.03
CA LEU A 262 -11.41 -3.79 9.61
C LEU A 262 -10.64 -5.09 9.29
N GLY A 263 -9.92 -5.64 10.26
CA GLY A 263 -9.23 -6.92 10.14
C GLY A 263 -8.49 -7.31 11.40
N GLU A 264 -8.35 -8.62 11.56
CA GLU A 264 -7.54 -9.26 12.60
C GLU A 264 -6.61 -10.24 11.89
N TYR A 265 -5.29 -10.05 12.03
CA TYR A 265 -4.30 -10.80 11.27
C TYR A 265 -2.99 -10.93 12.03
N LYS A 266 -2.05 -11.69 11.47
CA LYS A 266 -0.73 -11.84 12.05
C LYS A 266 0.15 -10.65 11.64
N ASP A 267 0.77 -10.02 12.67
CA ASP A 267 1.77 -8.97 12.44
C ASP A 267 2.96 -9.55 11.67
N GLN A 268 3.30 -8.94 10.56
CA GLN A 268 4.56 -9.19 9.89
C GLN A 268 5.60 -8.21 10.45
N LYS A 269 6.29 -8.64 11.50
CA LYS A 269 7.43 -7.87 12.02
C LYS A 269 8.41 -7.61 10.89
N LEU A 270 8.77 -6.34 10.73
CA LEU A 270 9.84 -5.88 9.86
C LEU A 270 11.20 -6.46 10.29
#